data_53af05e53117f8fe75cf55826887081d
#
_entry.id   53af05e53117f8fe75cf55826887081d
#
_cell.length_a   1.000
_cell.length_b   1.000
_cell.length_c   1.000
_cell.angle_alpha   90.00
_cell.angle_beta   90.00
_cell.angle_gamma   90.00
#
_symmetry.space_group_name_H-M   'P 1'
#
loop_
_entity.id
_entity.type
_entity.pdbx_description
1 polymer ?
#
loop_
_entity_poly.entity_id
_entity_poly.type
_entity_poly.pdbx_seq_one_letter_code
_entity_poly.pdbx_strand_id
1 'polypeptide(L)'
;MNCFYHPNKEAVAQCVDCNKGLCYECSTKYNMVICDECAKARKRERLAHYFKPILITAILFVLFFLTFSAPAKPLEESLGLAYVCSSIYVGWKILSIIFSKVFNIVIGGCIFWFAVLLFGMYVGAFAVPIYLPYCLFQIIRTKLSFR
;
A
#
# COMPACT_ATOMS: atom_id res chain seq x y z
N MET A 1 -4.46 -5.75 -38.80
CA MET A 1 -3.68 -5.04 -37.78
C MET A 1 -2.69 -6.03 -37.18
N ASN A 2 -1.41 -5.74 -37.15
CA ASN A 2 -0.39 -6.66 -36.70
C ASN A 2 -0.09 -6.50 -35.19
N CYS A 3 0.45 -7.54 -34.58
CA CYS A 3 0.87 -7.51 -33.18
C CYS A 3 1.98 -6.46 -32.96
N PHE A 4 1.87 -5.67 -31.91
CA PHE A 4 2.86 -4.62 -31.60
C PHE A 4 4.26 -5.17 -31.35
N TYR A 5 4.37 -6.38 -30.76
CA TYR A 5 5.67 -7.03 -30.46
C TYR A 5 6.12 -7.99 -31.55
N HIS A 6 5.21 -8.46 -32.40
CA HIS A 6 5.49 -9.44 -33.46
C HIS A 6 4.88 -8.95 -34.78
N PRO A 7 5.59 -8.09 -35.53
CA PRO A 7 5.02 -7.47 -36.76
C PRO A 7 4.57 -8.49 -37.81
N ASN A 8 5.12 -9.72 -37.79
CA ASN A 8 4.81 -10.79 -38.71
C ASN A 8 3.60 -11.67 -38.31
N LYS A 9 2.97 -11.38 -37.13
CA LYS A 9 1.80 -12.11 -36.64
C LYS A 9 0.60 -11.16 -36.57
N GLU A 10 -0.56 -11.64 -37.00
CA GLU A 10 -1.79 -10.88 -36.90
C GLU A 10 -2.21 -10.67 -35.43
N ALA A 11 -2.74 -9.50 -35.14
CA ALA A 11 -3.31 -9.20 -33.84
C ALA A 11 -4.72 -9.79 -33.73
N VAL A 12 -4.92 -10.68 -32.74
CA VAL A 12 -6.21 -11.30 -32.43
C VAL A 12 -6.95 -10.58 -31.31
N ALA A 13 -6.26 -9.72 -30.53
CA ALA A 13 -6.84 -8.97 -29.44
C ALA A 13 -6.12 -7.63 -29.25
N GLN A 14 -6.71 -6.74 -28.45
CA GLN A 14 -6.11 -5.45 -28.09
C GLN A 14 -5.90 -5.35 -26.59
N CYS A 15 -4.82 -4.68 -26.20
CA CYS A 15 -4.54 -4.40 -24.79
C CYS A 15 -5.63 -3.50 -24.20
N VAL A 16 -6.21 -3.91 -23.06
CA VAL A 16 -7.29 -3.18 -22.36
C VAL A 16 -6.87 -1.78 -21.92
N ASP A 17 -5.56 -1.56 -21.65
CA ASP A 17 -5.07 -0.28 -21.10
C ASP A 17 -4.59 0.68 -22.19
N CYS A 18 -3.92 0.19 -23.25
CA CYS A 18 -3.28 1.04 -24.25
C CYS A 18 -3.70 0.75 -25.69
N ASN A 19 -4.65 -0.16 -25.91
CA ASN A 19 -5.22 -0.56 -27.21
C ASN A 19 -4.20 -1.08 -28.24
N LYS A 20 -2.97 -1.45 -27.84
CA LYS A 20 -1.98 -2.08 -28.71
C LYS A 20 -2.47 -3.46 -29.16
N GLY A 21 -2.34 -3.76 -30.45
CA GLY A 21 -2.68 -5.08 -31.00
C GLY A 21 -1.76 -6.17 -30.46
N LEU A 22 -2.33 -7.30 -30.07
CA LEU A 22 -1.63 -8.45 -29.48
C LEU A 22 -1.97 -9.71 -30.27
N CYS A 23 -0.94 -10.51 -30.63
CA CYS A 23 -1.16 -11.86 -31.18
C CYS A 23 -1.65 -12.81 -30.07
N TYR A 24 -2.05 -14.01 -30.45
CA TYR A 24 -2.55 -15.03 -29.52
C TYR A 24 -1.60 -15.29 -28.35
N GLU A 25 -0.31 -15.48 -28.61
CA GLU A 25 0.70 -15.71 -27.58
C GLU A 25 0.83 -14.54 -26.59
N CYS A 26 0.81 -13.30 -27.10
CA CYS A 26 0.88 -12.10 -26.24
C CYS A 26 -0.42 -11.86 -25.46
N SER A 27 -1.57 -12.23 -26.00
CA SER A 27 -2.87 -12.03 -25.36
C SER A 27 -3.15 -13.04 -24.25
N THR A 28 -2.59 -14.26 -24.34
CA THR A 28 -2.77 -15.35 -23.37
C THR A 28 -1.70 -15.40 -22.29
N LYS A 29 -0.66 -14.57 -22.38
CA LYS A 29 0.47 -14.54 -21.45
C LYS A 29 0.08 -14.19 -20.01
N TYR A 30 -0.96 -13.37 -19.85
CA TYR A 30 -1.50 -12.92 -18.57
C TYR A 30 -2.96 -13.33 -18.42
N ASN A 31 -3.47 -13.38 -17.19
CA ASN A 31 -4.89 -13.67 -16.93
C ASN A 31 -5.86 -12.62 -17.52
N MET A 32 -5.34 -11.51 -18.01
CA MET A 32 -6.08 -10.45 -18.70
C MET A 32 -5.35 -10.11 -20.00
N VAL A 33 -6.09 -9.62 -21.00
CA VAL A 33 -5.53 -9.20 -22.29
C VAL A 33 -4.80 -7.86 -22.11
N ILE A 34 -3.57 -7.90 -21.65
CA ILE A 34 -2.72 -6.73 -21.42
C ILE A 34 -1.33 -6.93 -22.02
N CYS A 35 -0.74 -5.85 -22.52
CA CYS A 35 0.63 -5.88 -23.04
C CYS A 35 1.67 -5.93 -21.89
N ASP A 36 2.90 -6.34 -22.20
CA ASP A 36 3.98 -6.46 -21.21
C ASP A 36 4.29 -5.16 -20.48
N GLU A 37 4.21 -4.02 -21.16
CA GLU A 37 4.44 -2.70 -20.55
C GLU A 37 3.35 -2.35 -19.54
N CYS A 38 2.08 -2.52 -19.91
CA CYS A 38 0.95 -2.28 -19.01
C CYS A 38 0.92 -3.26 -17.83
N ALA A 39 1.28 -4.54 -18.06
CA ALA A 39 1.41 -5.52 -17.00
C ALA A 39 2.49 -5.13 -15.98
N LYS A 40 3.65 -4.67 -16.44
CA LYS A 40 4.72 -4.15 -15.57
C LYS A 40 4.31 -2.90 -14.82
N ALA A 41 3.61 -1.97 -15.48
CA ALA A 41 3.10 -0.75 -14.84
C ALA A 41 2.10 -1.09 -13.71
N ARG A 42 1.10 -1.92 -13.98
CA ARG A 42 0.13 -2.38 -12.96
C ARG A 42 0.80 -3.13 -11.81
N LYS A 43 1.79 -3.99 -12.12
CA LYS A 43 2.57 -4.67 -11.08
C LYS A 43 3.32 -3.70 -10.18
N ARG A 44 3.99 -2.69 -10.79
CA ARG A 44 4.74 -1.67 -10.05
C ARG A 44 3.82 -0.84 -9.16
N GLU A 45 2.67 -0.43 -9.68
CA GLU A 45 1.67 0.34 -8.93
C GLU A 45 1.12 -0.45 -7.73
N ARG A 46 0.73 -1.71 -7.93
CA ARG A 46 0.27 -2.59 -6.84
C ARG A 46 1.35 -2.79 -5.78
N LEU A 47 2.60 -3.06 -6.20
CA LEU A 47 3.71 -3.21 -5.27
C LEU A 47 3.94 -1.93 -4.47
N ALA A 48 3.95 -0.77 -5.13
CA ALA A 48 4.11 0.52 -4.47
C ALA A 48 2.99 0.79 -3.46
N HIS A 49 1.74 0.44 -3.79
CA HIS A 49 0.59 0.60 -2.90
C HIS A 49 0.75 -0.15 -1.57
N TYR A 50 1.25 -1.39 -1.61
CA TYR A 50 1.46 -2.19 -0.39
C TYR A 50 2.81 -1.94 0.29
N PHE A 51 3.83 -1.52 -0.46
CA PHE A 51 5.16 -1.27 0.09
C PHE A 51 5.25 0.07 0.82
N LYS A 52 4.59 1.11 0.31
CA LYS A 52 4.57 2.45 0.93
C LYS A 52 4.19 2.45 2.41
N PRO A 53 3.08 1.83 2.85
CA PRO A 53 2.70 1.87 4.27
C PRO A 53 3.71 1.14 5.16
N ILE A 54 4.31 0.05 4.70
CA ILE A 54 5.35 -0.66 5.44
C ILE A 54 6.57 0.24 5.63
N LEU A 55 7.03 0.87 4.54
CA LEU A 55 8.19 1.74 4.56
C LEU A 55 7.98 2.95 5.47
N ILE A 56 6.83 3.63 5.36
CA ILE A 56 6.52 4.79 6.18
C ILE A 56 6.44 4.41 7.66
N THR A 57 5.77 3.32 8.00
CA THR A 57 5.68 2.85 9.39
C THR A 57 7.06 2.50 9.96
N ALA A 58 7.91 1.84 9.17
CA ALA A 58 9.28 1.52 9.59
C ALA A 58 10.14 2.78 9.81
N ILE A 59 10.06 3.76 8.91
CA ILE A 59 10.78 5.04 9.06
C ILE A 59 10.31 5.78 10.31
N LEU A 60 9.00 5.89 10.51
CA LEU A 60 8.42 6.53 11.69
C LEU A 60 8.85 5.81 12.97
N PHE A 61 8.85 4.47 12.97
CA PHE A 61 9.31 3.70 14.12
C PHE A 61 10.78 4.02 14.48
N VAL A 62 11.66 4.04 13.50
CA VAL A 62 13.08 4.38 13.72
C VAL A 62 13.23 5.80 14.23
N LEU A 63 12.54 6.77 13.63
CA LEU A 63 12.58 8.17 14.06
C LEU A 63 12.11 8.34 15.51
N PHE A 64 10.96 7.77 15.86
CA PHE A 64 10.45 7.84 17.22
C PHE A 64 11.33 7.08 18.21
N PHE A 65 11.87 5.93 17.81
CA PHE A 65 12.80 5.19 18.64
C PHE A 65 14.03 6.03 18.96
N LEU A 66 14.63 6.68 17.98
CA LEU A 66 15.79 7.57 18.20
C LEU A 66 15.46 8.78 19.09
N THR A 67 14.25 9.35 18.97
CA THR A 67 13.82 10.48 19.78
C THR A 67 13.50 10.09 21.23
N PHE A 68 12.96 8.89 21.47
CA PHE A 68 12.61 8.41 22.81
C PHE A 68 13.73 7.62 23.48
N SER A 69 14.78 7.24 22.76
CA SER A 69 15.94 6.50 23.26
C SER A 69 16.87 7.44 24.03
N ALA A 70 16.44 7.87 25.23
CA ALA A 70 17.26 8.63 26.13
C ALA A 70 18.06 7.67 27.05
N PRO A 71 19.32 8.00 27.43
CA PRO A 71 20.18 7.11 28.21
C PRO A 71 19.65 6.75 29.62
N ALA A 72 18.63 7.48 30.08
CA ALA A 72 18.03 7.26 31.40
C ALA A 72 16.72 6.39 31.34
N LYS A 73 16.23 6.01 30.15
CA LYS A 73 14.99 5.24 30.02
C LYS A 73 15.26 3.77 29.70
N PRO A 74 14.48 2.84 30.27
CA PRO A 74 14.56 1.43 29.90
C PRO A 74 14.20 1.23 28.42
N LEU A 75 14.89 0.30 27.78
CA LEU A 75 14.73 0.00 26.36
C LEU A 75 13.27 -0.37 26.01
N GLU A 76 12.59 -1.09 26.92
CA GLU A 76 11.22 -1.52 26.74
C GLU A 76 10.23 -0.36 26.60
N GLU A 77 10.37 0.68 27.43
CA GLU A 77 9.55 1.89 27.36
C GLU A 77 9.78 2.64 26.04
N SER A 78 11.04 2.78 25.62
CA SER A 78 11.41 3.46 24.38
C SER A 78 10.84 2.74 23.16
N LEU A 79 10.90 1.41 23.13
CA LEU A 79 10.32 0.59 22.08
C LEU A 79 8.79 0.68 22.07
N GLY A 80 8.15 0.61 23.24
CA GLY A 80 6.70 0.73 23.36
C GLY A 80 6.18 2.08 22.86
N LEU A 81 6.80 3.17 23.27
CA LEU A 81 6.45 4.52 22.82
C LEU A 81 6.65 4.69 21.30
N ALA A 82 7.78 4.24 20.77
CA ALA A 82 8.06 4.29 19.34
C ALA A 82 7.02 3.49 18.53
N TYR A 83 6.63 2.31 19.04
CA TYR A 83 5.59 1.48 18.41
C TYR A 83 4.26 2.19 18.37
N VAL A 84 3.78 2.70 19.48
CA VAL A 84 2.49 3.40 19.57
C VAL A 84 2.48 4.65 18.68
N CYS A 85 3.54 5.45 18.70
CA CYS A 85 3.64 6.64 17.86
C CYS A 85 3.71 6.29 16.35
N SER A 86 4.45 5.24 15.96
CA SER A 86 4.52 4.81 14.56
C SER A 86 3.19 4.25 14.04
N SER A 87 2.36 3.72 14.93
CA SER A 87 1.04 3.18 14.57
C SER A 87 0.01 4.23 14.15
N ILE A 88 0.26 5.51 14.43
CA ILE A 88 -0.61 6.65 14.03
C ILE A 88 -0.88 6.60 12.52
N TYR A 89 0.12 6.33 11.70
CA TYR A 89 -0.02 6.31 10.25
C TYR A 89 -0.99 5.21 9.78
N VAL A 90 -0.88 4.01 10.34
CA VAL A 90 -1.77 2.89 10.01
C VAL A 90 -3.18 3.15 10.51
N GLY A 91 -3.31 3.62 11.75
CA GLY A 91 -4.59 4.00 12.34
C GLY A 91 -5.31 5.10 11.55
N TRP A 92 -4.58 6.16 11.17
CA TRP A 92 -5.11 7.21 10.32
C TRP A 92 -5.61 6.70 8.98
N LYS A 93 -4.84 5.81 8.33
CA LYS A 93 -5.22 5.21 7.04
C LYS A 93 -6.49 4.37 7.16
N ILE A 94 -6.65 3.59 8.21
CA ILE A 94 -7.85 2.80 8.46
C ILE A 94 -9.04 3.71 8.76
N LEU A 95 -8.88 4.69 9.64
CA LEU A 95 -9.91 5.66 9.97
C LEU A 95 -10.34 6.46 8.73
N SER A 96 -9.41 6.89 7.88
CA SER A 96 -9.74 7.62 6.66
C SER A 96 -10.61 6.81 5.69
N ILE A 97 -10.40 5.49 5.62
CA ILE A 97 -11.23 4.60 4.80
C ILE A 97 -12.64 4.47 5.40
N ILE A 98 -12.74 4.30 6.71
CA ILE A 98 -14.02 4.14 7.41
C ILE A 98 -14.82 5.45 7.37
N PHE A 99 -14.15 6.57 7.65
CA PHE A 99 -14.81 7.88 7.78
C PHE A 99 -14.85 8.68 6.48
N SER A 100 -14.25 8.22 5.37
CA SER A 100 -14.27 8.95 4.09
C SER A 100 -15.68 9.32 3.61
N LYS A 101 -16.69 8.52 3.97
CA LYS A 101 -18.10 8.76 3.66
C LYS A 101 -18.80 9.71 4.64
N VAL A 102 -18.26 9.88 5.84
CA VAL A 102 -18.88 10.65 6.94
C VAL A 102 -18.23 12.02 7.10
N PHE A 103 -16.95 12.15 6.74
CA PHE A 103 -16.12 13.32 6.99
C PHE A 103 -16.45 14.57 6.15
N ASN A 104 -17.28 14.45 5.12
CA ASN A 104 -17.74 15.62 4.36
C ASN A 104 -18.63 16.59 5.17
N ILE A 105 -18.98 16.27 6.43
CA ILE A 105 -19.96 17.02 7.22
C ILE A 105 -19.36 17.65 8.49
N VAL A 106 -18.14 17.29 8.89
CA VAL A 106 -17.65 17.69 10.22
C VAL A 106 -16.58 18.77 10.13
N ILE A 107 -17.02 20.01 10.29
CA ILE A 107 -16.19 21.12 10.76
C ILE A 107 -15.95 20.89 12.26
N GLY A 108 -15.09 19.95 12.60
CA GLY A 108 -14.70 19.66 13.98
C GLY A 108 -13.62 20.63 14.44
N GLY A 109 -13.79 21.27 15.59
CA GLY A 109 -12.75 22.06 16.22
C GLY A 109 -11.50 21.22 16.59
N CYS A 110 -10.43 21.87 17.05
CA CYS A 110 -9.14 21.23 17.40
C CYS A 110 -9.29 20.02 18.34
N ILE A 111 -10.26 20.05 19.25
CA ILE A 111 -10.55 18.96 20.20
C ILE A 111 -10.96 17.67 19.47
N PHE A 112 -11.78 17.80 18.43
CA PHE A 112 -12.20 16.66 17.61
C PHE A 112 -11.01 16.01 16.89
N TRP A 113 -10.14 16.83 16.29
CA TRP A 113 -8.94 16.34 15.63
C TRP A 113 -7.98 15.63 16.59
N PHE A 114 -7.86 16.16 17.82
CA PHE A 114 -7.04 15.54 18.86
C PHE A 114 -7.60 14.18 19.29
N ALA A 115 -8.92 14.08 19.47
CA ALA A 115 -9.59 12.82 19.78
C ALA A 115 -9.44 11.79 18.65
N VAL A 116 -9.53 12.21 17.38
CA VAL A 116 -9.31 11.34 16.22
C VAL A 116 -7.87 10.84 16.15
N LEU A 117 -6.88 11.67 16.48
CA LEU A 117 -5.47 11.26 16.55
C LEU A 117 -5.24 10.22 17.64
N LEU A 118 -5.73 10.45 18.85
CA LEU A 118 -5.62 9.50 19.96
C LEU A 118 -6.30 8.17 19.64
N PHE A 119 -7.50 8.22 19.09
CA PHE A 119 -8.22 7.03 18.65
C PHE A 119 -7.50 6.31 17.52
N GLY A 120 -6.91 7.07 16.57
CA GLY A 120 -6.08 6.54 15.51
C GLY A 120 -4.84 5.81 16.02
N MET A 121 -4.17 6.34 17.05
CA MET A 121 -3.04 5.68 17.71
C MET A 121 -3.48 4.34 18.31
N TYR A 122 -4.61 4.33 19.02
CA TYR A 122 -5.12 3.12 19.67
C TYR A 122 -5.51 2.04 18.65
N VAL A 123 -6.32 2.40 17.66
CA VAL A 123 -6.70 1.51 16.56
C VAL A 123 -5.47 1.02 15.78
N GLY A 124 -4.51 1.91 15.52
CA GLY A 124 -3.29 1.59 14.81
C GLY A 124 -2.43 0.57 15.56
N ALA A 125 -2.27 0.71 16.88
CA ALA A 125 -1.49 -0.21 17.69
C ALA A 125 -2.00 -1.66 17.61
N PHE A 126 -3.32 -1.85 17.57
CA PHE A 126 -3.93 -3.17 17.38
C PHE A 126 -3.94 -3.63 15.92
N ALA A 127 -4.03 -2.70 14.98
CA ALA A 127 -4.11 -3.03 13.56
C ALA A 127 -2.75 -3.34 12.92
N VAL A 128 -1.66 -2.74 13.39
CA VAL A 128 -0.31 -2.94 12.83
C VAL A 128 0.09 -4.42 12.75
N PRO A 129 -0.05 -5.26 13.80
CA PRO A 129 0.35 -6.66 13.73
C PRO A 129 -0.48 -7.50 12.75
N ILE A 130 -1.65 -7.01 12.34
CA ILE A 130 -2.50 -7.67 11.34
C ILE A 130 -2.25 -7.08 9.96
N TYR A 131 -2.11 -5.75 9.89
CA TYR A 131 -1.99 -5.01 8.63
C TYR A 131 -0.65 -5.24 7.94
N LEU A 132 0.47 -5.29 8.69
CA LEU A 132 1.80 -5.51 8.09
C LEU A 132 1.94 -6.89 7.45
N PRO A 133 1.59 -8.02 8.12
CA PRO A 133 1.58 -9.33 7.49
C PRO A 133 0.65 -9.42 6.28
N TYR A 134 -0.52 -8.77 6.34
CA TYR A 134 -1.42 -8.69 5.19
C TYR A 134 -0.76 -7.98 3.99
N CYS A 135 -0.09 -6.86 4.20
CA CYS A 135 0.65 -6.16 3.15
C CYS A 135 1.78 -7.03 2.56
N LEU A 136 2.54 -7.72 3.41
CA LEU A 136 3.58 -8.67 2.97
C LEU A 136 3.00 -9.81 2.13
N PHE A 137 1.90 -10.40 2.58
CA PHE A 137 1.22 -11.45 1.83
C PHE A 137 0.76 -10.96 0.44
N GLN A 138 0.20 -9.76 0.35
CA GLN A 138 -0.23 -9.16 -0.91
C GLN A 138 0.96 -8.87 -1.85
N ILE A 139 2.11 -8.45 -1.31
CA ILE A 139 3.35 -8.27 -2.09
C ILE A 139 3.81 -9.60 -2.69
N ILE A 140 3.85 -10.65 -1.88
CA ILE A 140 4.25 -12.00 -2.32
C ILE A 140 3.27 -12.51 -3.39
N ARG A 141 1.97 -12.42 -3.14
CA ARG A 141 0.92 -12.81 -4.08
C ARG A 141 1.04 -12.06 -5.41
N THR A 142 1.29 -10.75 -5.37
CA THR A 142 1.48 -9.93 -6.57
C THR A 142 2.73 -10.36 -7.34
N LYS A 143 3.84 -10.69 -6.67
CA LYS A 143 5.04 -11.20 -7.34
C LYS A 143 4.78 -12.54 -8.04
N LEU A 144 4.03 -13.44 -7.41
CA LEU A 144 3.71 -14.77 -7.95
C LEU A 144 2.69 -14.70 -9.12
N SER A 145 1.70 -13.83 -9.02
CA SER A 145 0.64 -13.71 -10.05
C SER A 145 1.14 -13.16 -11.40
N PHE A 146 2.29 -12.48 -11.41
CA PHE A 146 2.90 -11.92 -12.62
C PHE A 146 4.17 -12.69 -13.03
N ARG A 147 4.35 -13.91 -12.58
CA ARG A 147 5.38 -14.85 -13.04
C ARG A 147 4.79 -15.80 -14.05
#